data_228503460e1e766dfa1e014b7c584219
#
_entry.id   228503460e1e766dfa1e014b7c584219
#
_cell.length_a   1.000
_cell.length_b   1.000
_cell.length_c   1.000
_cell.angle_alpha   90.00
_cell.angle_beta   90.00
_cell.angle_gamma   90.00
#
_symmetry.space_group_name_H-M   'P 1'
#
loop_
_entity.id
_entity.type
_entity.pdbx_description
1 polymer ?
#
loop_
_entity_poly.entity_id
_entity_poly.type
_entity_poly.pdbx_seq_one_letter_code
_entity_poly.pdbx_strand_id
1 'polypeptide(L)'
;MTLTSEQKLRIRELFKLITHEKDPEKVKVLSIELARLLTIQGPLRKPTDNQLRIIELVAQGRTNREIAENLRISNNVVRNYLSRIYDKVGVNNRLQLALWYEARVHEEKLKH
;
A
#
# COMPACT_ATOMS: atom_id res chain seq x y z
N MET A 1 8.30 12.17 12.15
CA MET A 1 9.65 12.08 11.58
C MET A 1 9.58 12.05 10.06
N THR A 2 10.42 12.84 9.43
CA THR A 2 10.52 12.85 7.96
C THR A 2 11.59 11.86 7.52
N LEU A 3 11.37 11.23 6.39
CA LEU A 3 12.36 10.33 5.79
C LEU A 3 13.56 11.13 5.31
N THR A 4 14.75 10.56 5.48
CA THR A 4 15.97 11.12 4.90
C THR A 4 15.96 10.89 3.38
N SER A 5 16.83 11.61 2.66
CA SER A 5 16.97 11.41 1.22
C SER A 5 17.39 9.97 0.89
N GLU A 6 18.28 9.39 1.68
CA GLU A 6 18.73 8.01 1.52
C GLU A 6 17.57 7.02 1.70
N GLN A 7 16.72 7.25 2.70
CA GLN A 7 15.55 6.41 2.94
C GLN A 7 14.54 6.50 1.81
N LYS A 8 14.33 7.69 1.26
CA LYS A 8 13.44 7.88 0.10
C LYS A 8 13.96 7.14 -1.12
N LEU A 9 15.27 7.21 -1.38
CA LEU A 9 15.90 6.49 -2.47
C LEU A 9 15.76 4.98 -2.29
N ARG A 10 15.95 4.49 -1.06
CA ARG A 10 15.82 3.06 -0.76
C ARG A 10 14.39 2.57 -0.98
N ILE A 11 13.39 3.38 -0.61
CA ILE A 11 11.99 3.04 -0.86
C ILE A 11 11.73 2.88 -2.37
N ARG A 12 12.21 3.82 -3.19
CA ARG A 12 12.07 3.75 -4.65
C ARG A 12 12.75 2.49 -5.21
N GLU A 13 13.96 2.20 -4.72
CA GLU A 13 14.71 1.03 -5.14
C GLU A 13 13.96 -0.25 -4.78
N LEU A 14 13.43 -0.33 -3.57
CA LEU A 14 12.66 -1.49 -3.12
C LEU A 14 11.41 -1.71 -3.96
N PHE A 15 10.66 -0.67 -4.27
CA PHE A 15 9.49 -0.80 -5.15
C PHE A 15 9.90 -1.35 -6.53
N LYS A 16 11.00 -0.83 -7.06
CA LYS A 16 11.51 -1.28 -8.37
C LYS A 16 11.93 -2.75 -8.32
N LEU A 17 12.67 -3.13 -7.28
CA LEU A 17 13.12 -4.51 -7.09
C LEU A 17 11.95 -5.47 -6.92
N ILE A 18 10.97 -5.11 -6.10
CA ILE A 18 9.78 -5.94 -5.88
C ILE A 18 9.00 -6.13 -7.17
N THR A 19 8.86 -5.07 -7.97
CA THR A 19 8.12 -5.10 -9.24
C THR A 19 8.75 -6.08 -10.23
N HIS A 20 10.08 -6.18 -10.23
CA HIS A 20 10.82 -7.03 -11.17
C HIS A 20 11.21 -8.39 -10.62
N GLU A 21 11.03 -8.63 -9.33
CA GLU A 21 11.43 -9.90 -8.71
C GLU A 21 10.37 -10.96 -8.95
N LYS A 22 10.83 -12.15 -9.34
CA LYS A 22 9.98 -13.31 -9.63
C LYS A 22 9.95 -14.32 -8.49
N ASP A 23 10.94 -14.28 -7.58
CA ASP A 23 11.04 -15.21 -6.47
C ASP A 23 10.17 -14.74 -5.30
N PRO A 24 9.13 -15.52 -4.91
CA PRO A 24 8.25 -15.12 -3.81
C PRO A 24 8.97 -14.88 -2.48
N GLU A 25 10.04 -15.63 -2.20
CA GLU A 25 10.81 -15.47 -0.97
C GLU A 25 11.54 -14.13 -0.93
N LYS A 26 12.13 -13.74 -2.06
CA LYS A 26 12.81 -12.44 -2.18
C LYS A 26 11.81 -11.30 -2.09
N VAL A 27 10.63 -11.46 -2.70
CA VAL A 27 9.56 -10.46 -2.61
C VAL A 27 9.15 -10.25 -1.16
N LYS A 28 9.03 -11.31 -0.38
CA LYS A 28 8.70 -11.20 1.05
C LYS A 28 9.76 -10.40 1.82
N VAL A 29 11.03 -10.72 1.61
CA VAL A 29 12.14 -10.03 2.31
C VAL A 29 12.15 -8.54 1.96
N LEU A 30 12.04 -8.23 0.67
CA LEU A 30 11.99 -6.84 0.19
C LEU A 30 10.78 -6.10 0.74
N SER A 31 9.63 -6.77 0.79
CA SER A 31 8.39 -6.19 1.32
C SER A 31 8.50 -5.87 2.80
N ILE A 32 9.16 -6.71 3.58
CA ILE A 32 9.40 -6.47 5.02
C ILE A 32 10.27 -5.22 5.21
N GLU A 33 11.34 -5.09 4.44
CA GLU A 33 12.21 -3.92 4.50
C GLU A 33 11.44 -2.66 4.15
N LEU A 34 10.65 -2.72 3.07
CA LEU A 34 9.81 -1.61 2.65
C LEU A 34 8.80 -1.21 3.74
N ALA A 35 8.18 -2.20 4.39
CA ALA A 35 7.24 -1.95 5.47
C ALA A 35 7.89 -1.16 6.61
N ARG A 36 9.11 -1.52 6.98
CA ARG A 36 9.83 -0.83 8.05
C ARG A 36 10.09 0.63 7.69
N LEU A 37 10.49 0.89 6.46
CA LEU A 37 10.75 2.25 6.01
C LEU A 37 9.48 3.08 5.95
N LEU A 38 8.38 2.51 5.48
CA LEU A 38 7.08 3.17 5.44
C LEU A 38 6.55 3.44 6.84
N THR A 39 6.83 2.56 7.80
CA THR A 39 6.41 2.71 9.19
C THR A 39 7.16 3.86 9.88
N ILE A 40 8.42 4.09 9.53
CA ILE A 40 9.20 5.22 10.04
C ILE A 40 8.54 6.54 9.67
N GLN A 41 8.12 6.65 8.41
CA GLN A 41 7.38 7.82 7.94
C GLN A 41 6.01 7.91 8.61
N GLY A 42 5.37 6.77 8.79
CA GLY A 42 4.01 6.64 9.26
C GLY A 42 3.00 7.27 8.32
N PRO A 43 1.77 6.84 8.29
CA PRO A 43 0.74 7.62 7.64
C PRO A 43 0.50 8.86 8.50
N LEU A 44 0.40 10.02 7.87
CA LEU A 44 0.05 11.27 8.56
C LEU A 44 -1.25 11.11 9.32
N ARG A 45 -2.12 10.24 8.84
CA ARG A 45 -3.37 9.84 9.47
C ARG A 45 -3.63 8.37 9.19
N LYS A 46 -4.22 7.68 10.14
CA LYS A 46 -4.62 6.29 9.92
C LYS A 46 -5.78 6.23 8.94
N PRO A 47 -5.79 5.28 8.00
CA PRO A 47 -6.97 5.06 7.16
C PRO A 47 -8.19 4.73 8.02
N THR A 48 -9.34 5.21 7.59
CA THR A 48 -10.62 4.84 8.22
C THR A 48 -10.95 3.39 7.87
N ASP A 49 -11.92 2.80 8.57
CA ASP A 49 -12.36 1.44 8.30
C ASP A 49 -12.86 1.29 6.86
N ASN A 50 -13.60 2.28 6.35
CA ASN A 50 -14.06 2.28 4.97
C ASN A 50 -12.89 2.34 3.97
N GLN A 51 -11.88 3.15 4.29
CA GLN A 51 -10.69 3.24 3.46
C GLN A 51 -9.90 1.93 3.48
N LEU A 52 -9.76 1.31 4.65
CA LEU A 52 -9.10 0.01 4.76
C LEU A 52 -9.81 -1.06 3.93
N ARG A 53 -11.13 -1.02 3.89
CA ARG A 53 -11.90 -1.95 3.05
C ARG A 53 -11.58 -1.78 1.57
N ILE A 54 -11.47 -0.54 1.11
CA ILE A 54 -11.07 -0.25 -0.27
C ILE A 54 -9.65 -0.73 -0.53
N ILE A 55 -8.73 -0.45 0.39
CA ILE A 55 -7.33 -0.88 0.29
C ILE A 55 -7.25 -2.40 0.21
N GLU A 56 -8.02 -3.10 1.03
CA GLU A 56 -8.08 -4.56 1.03
C GLU A 56 -8.54 -5.10 -0.33
N LEU A 57 -9.57 -4.50 -0.91
CA LEU A 57 -10.07 -4.90 -2.23
C LEU A 57 -9.02 -4.66 -3.33
N VAL A 58 -8.28 -3.55 -3.24
CA VAL A 58 -7.16 -3.28 -4.14
C VAL A 58 -6.09 -4.36 -4.00
N ALA A 59 -5.75 -4.73 -2.78
CA ALA A 59 -4.73 -5.76 -2.50
C ALA A 59 -5.16 -7.13 -3.01
N GLN A 60 -6.46 -7.39 -3.07
CA GLN A 60 -7.03 -8.62 -3.64
C GLN A 60 -7.02 -8.63 -5.17
N GLY A 61 -6.58 -7.54 -5.81
CA GLY A 61 -6.54 -7.44 -7.26
C GLY A 61 -7.86 -7.04 -7.90
N ARG A 62 -8.80 -6.50 -7.13
CA ARG A 62 -10.08 -6.06 -7.67
C ARG A 62 -9.91 -4.81 -8.53
N THR A 63 -10.66 -4.76 -9.63
CA THR A 63 -10.70 -3.57 -10.49
C THR A 63 -11.55 -2.47 -9.84
N ASN A 64 -11.41 -1.23 -10.32
CA ASN A 64 -12.24 -0.13 -9.84
C ASN A 64 -13.73 -0.44 -10.02
N ARG A 65 -14.09 -1.07 -11.12
CA ARG A 65 -15.47 -1.47 -11.40
C ARG A 65 -15.99 -2.46 -10.35
N GLU A 66 -15.17 -3.46 -10.02
CA GLU A 66 -15.52 -4.45 -9.01
C GLU A 66 -15.65 -3.81 -7.62
N ILE A 67 -14.75 -2.89 -7.29
CA ILE A 67 -14.82 -2.13 -6.04
C ILE A 67 -16.10 -1.29 -6.00
N ALA A 68 -16.39 -0.59 -7.10
CA ALA A 68 -17.59 0.23 -7.21
C ALA A 68 -18.87 -0.61 -7.01
N GLU A 69 -18.94 -1.77 -7.63
CA GLU A 69 -20.06 -2.69 -7.47
C GLU A 69 -20.18 -3.19 -6.04
N ASN A 70 -19.07 -3.56 -5.43
CA ASN A 70 -19.03 -4.04 -4.04
C ASN A 70 -19.53 -2.99 -3.06
N LEU A 71 -19.13 -1.74 -3.26
CA LEU A 71 -19.47 -0.63 -2.36
C LEU A 71 -20.72 0.12 -2.78
N ARG A 72 -21.31 -0.21 -3.93
CA ARG A 72 -22.50 0.44 -4.48
C ARG A 72 -22.29 1.94 -4.72
N ILE A 73 -21.17 2.25 -5.33
CA ILE A 73 -20.80 3.63 -5.70
C ILE A 73 -20.34 3.63 -7.16
N SER A 74 -20.10 4.82 -7.73
CA SER A 74 -19.63 4.93 -9.11
C SER A 74 -18.13 4.72 -9.21
N ASN A 75 -17.65 4.40 -10.43
CA ASN A 75 -16.21 4.28 -10.71
C ASN A 75 -15.46 5.59 -10.41
N ASN A 76 -16.09 6.72 -10.72
CA ASN A 76 -15.49 8.04 -10.44
C ASN A 76 -15.29 8.26 -8.95
N VAL A 77 -16.26 7.83 -8.14
CA VAL A 77 -16.14 7.92 -6.67
C VAL A 77 -15.02 7.03 -6.17
N VAL A 78 -14.85 5.82 -6.74
CA VAL A 78 -13.73 4.93 -6.39
C VAL A 78 -12.39 5.61 -6.71
N ARG A 79 -12.26 6.22 -7.89
CA ARG A 79 -11.05 6.95 -8.26
C ARG A 79 -10.73 8.07 -7.29
N ASN A 80 -11.74 8.84 -6.90
CA ASN A 80 -11.58 9.93 -5.94
C ASN A 80 -11.14 9.41 -4.58
N TYR A 81 -11.74 8.33 -4.12
CA TYR A 81 -11.36 7.70 -2.85
C TYR A 81 -9.93 7.18 -2.90
N LEU A 82 -9.54 6.53 -3.99
CA LEU A 82 -8.17 6.02 -4.14
C LEU A 82 -7.15 7.15 -4.13
N SER A 83 -7.44 8.26 -4.82
CA SER A 83 -6.55 9.43 -4.81
C SER A 83 -6.32 9.94 -3.39
N ARG A 84 -7.38 10.06 -2.60
CA ARG A 84 -7.29 10.50 -1.21
C ARG A 84 -6.54 9.48 -0.34
N ILE A 85 -6.77 8.21 -0.58
CA ILE A 85 -6.08 7.13 0.15
C ILE A 85 -4.59 7.18 -0.16
N TYR A 86 -4.21 7.35 -1.42
CA TYR A 86 -2.80 7.45 -1.82
C TYR A 86 -2.10 8.57 -1.07
N ASP A 87 -2.70 9.75 -1.03
CA ASP A 87 -2.16 10.89 -0.30
C ASP A 87 -2.05 10.60 1.19
N LYS A 88 -3.07 9.96 1.74
CA LYS A 88 -3.15 9.70 3.18
C LYS A 88 -2.09 8.71 3.65
N VAL A 89 -1.86 7.65 2.89
CA VAL A 89 -0.88 6.62 3.28
C VAL A 89 0.51 6.85 2.69
N GLY A 90 0.64 7.85 1.82
CA GLY A 90 1.94 8.23 1.28
C GLY A 90 2.43 7.37 0.12
N VAL A 91 1.51 6.85 -0.70
CA VAL A 91 1.85 6.07 -1.90
C VAL A 91 1.40 6.80 -3.16
N ASN A 92 1.89 6.38 -4.32
CA ASN A 92 1.67 7.09 -5.57
C ASN A 92 0.77 6.34 -6.56
N ASN A 93 0.58 5.06 -6.37
CA ASN A 93 -0.19 4.26 -7.32
C ASN A 93 -0.77 3.01 -6.65
N ARG A 94 -1.55 2.28 -7.43
CA ARG A 94 -2.27 1.09 -7.01
C ARG A 94 -1.35 -0.03 -6.52
N LEU A 95 -0.26 -0.27 -7.23
CA LEU A 95 0.70 -1.30 -6.86
C LEU A 95 1.34 -0.98 -5.51
N GLN A 96 1.76 0.27 -5.32
CA GLN A 96 2.34 0.70 -4.05
C GLN A 96 1.35 0.57 -2.91
N LEU A 97 0.08 0.85 -3.15
CA LEU A 97 -0.95 0.69 -2.13
C LEU A 97 -1.13 -0.77 -1.73
N ALA A 98 -1.16 -1.67 -2.70
CA ALA A 98 -1.26 -3.11 -2.44
C ALA A 98 -0.06 -3.60 -1.63
N LEU A 99 1.15 -3.17 -1.98
CA LEU A 99 2.36 -3.54 -1.25
C LEU A 99 2.36 -2.95 0.16
N TRP A 100 1.89 -1.73 0.32
CA TRP A 100 1.75 -1.10 1.64
C TRP A 100 0.83 -1.94 2.54
N TYR A 101 -0.29 -2.39 2.01
CA TYR A 101 -1.25 -3.20 2.75
C TYR A 101 -0.66 -4.57 3.13
N GLU A 102 -0.03 -5.25 2.18
CA GLU A 102 0.59 -6.55 2.42
C GLU A 102 1.65 -6.47 3.51
N ALA A 103 2.47 -5.43 3.47
CA ALA A 103 3.51 -5.21 4.47
C ALA A 103 2.91 -4.99 5.86
N ARG A 104 1.84 -4.22 5.94
CA ARG A 104 1.15 -3.94 7.19
C ARG A 104 0.51 -5.19 7.80
N VAL A 105 -0.15 -5.99 6.97
CA VAL A 105 -0.76 -7.26 7.41
C VAL A 105 0.32 -8.22 7.92
N HIS A 106 1.44 -8.29 7.22
CA HIS A 106 2.56 -9.14 7.61
C HIS A 106 3.13 -8.71 8.97
N GLU A 107 3.31 -7.42 9.20
CA GLU A 107 3.78 -6.91 10.49
C GLU A 107 2.82 -7.24 11.62
N GLU A 108 1.52 -7.10 11.41
CA GLU A 108 0.52 -7.43 12.42
C GLU A 108 0.58 -8.91 12.80
N LYS A 109 0.80 -9.79 11.83
CA LYS A 109 0.97 -11.23 12.10
C LYS A 109 2.21 -11.55 12.91
N LEU A 110 3.28 -10.79 12.72
CA LEU A 110 4.53 -10.98 13.46
C LEU A 110 4.42 -10.53 14.92
N LYS A 111 3.51 -9.63 15.24
CA LYS A 111 3.28 -9.14 16.60
C LYS A 111 2.45 -10.08 17.46
N HIS A 112 1.83 -11.05 16.84
CA HIS A 112 1.02 -12.06 17.51
C HIS A 112 1.75 -13.42 17.47
#